data_3ec3ed634edaa5352bc06fa2d110313c
#
_entry.id   3ec3ed634edaa5352bc06fa2d110313c
#
_cell.length_a   1.000
_cell.length_b   1.000
_cell.length_c   1.000
_cell.angle_alpha   90.00
_cell.angle_beta   90.00
_cell.angle_gamma   90.00
#
_symmetry.space_group_name_H-M   'P 1'
#
loop_
_entity.id
_entity.type
_entity.pdbx_description
1 polymer ?
#
loop_
_entity_poly.entity_id
_entity_poly.type
_entity_poly.pdbx_seq_one_letter_code
_entity_poly.pdbx_strand_id
1 'polypeptide(L)'
;MGAATVDILSNGRLILGLGTSSMPIVEDFHGDKFSNPVQRMKEYVEIIRLALSKKQINYSGKVFQLNNFTLLIEPKRKSIPIYLAAINEKMVNLTWEIADGVIFYLRPLEEMKKTITKMQSKKRIDVTCQIITCVSEDSENAILRAKKTLAFYISVGNIYREFLSKNGFQNETKNIFGEFKKSGFKSNHELVTEKMLNSLCIAGNPNESKQQLQKFRDSGIDLPIIQFNPIENTKESFSLLKKTFLEN
;
A
#
# COMPACT_ATOMS: atom_id res chain seq x y z
N MET A 1 6.15 -6.21 -20.39
CA MET A 1 5.13 -6.85 -21.25
C MET A 1 3.77 -6.83 -20.56
N GLY A 2 3.55 -7.49 -19.41
CA GLY A 2 2.23 -7.57 -18.77
C GLY A 2 1.49 -6.23 -18.61
N ALA A 3 2.18 -5.17 -18.16
CA ALA A 3 1.57 -3.84 -18.06
C ALA A 3 1.07 -3.31 -19.41
N ALA A 4 1.84 -3.46 -20.48
CA ALA A 4 1.42 -3.04 -21.82
C ALA A 4 0.19 -3.84 -22.32
N THR A 5 0.18 -5.15 -22.06
CA THR A 5 -0.98 -6.02 -22.39
C THR A 5 -2.25 -5.58 -21.66
N VAL A 6 -2.15 -5.40 -20.34
CA VAL A 6 -3.30 -4.97 -19.53
C VAL A 6 -3.76 -3.56 -19.91
N ASP A 7 -2.84 -2.67 -20.25
CA ASP A 7 -3.19 -1.32 -20.71
C ASP A 7 -3.98 -1.35 -22.04
N ILE A 8 -3.58 -2.21 -22.98
CA ILE A 8 -4.33 -2.43 -24.23
C ILE A 8 -5.72 -2.98 -23.94
N LEU A 9 -5.82 -4.06 -23.16
CA LEU A 9 -7.09 -4.71 -22.81
C LEU A 9 -8.04 -3.78 -22.05
N SER A 10 -7.50 -2.94 -21.16
CA SER A 10 -8.27 -1.96 -20.40
C SER A 10 -8.60 -0.69 -21.16
N ASN A 11 -8.21 -0.59 -22.44
CA ASN A 11 -8.38 0.61 -23.26
C ASN A 11 -7.70 1.86 -22.65
N GLY A 12 -6.46 1.69 -22.14
CA GLY A 12 -5.66 2.81 -21.61
C GLY A 12 -6.02 3.23 -20.19
N ARG A 13 -6.61 2.36 -19.38
CA ARG A 13 -7.02 2.66 -17.99
C ARG A 13 -6.05 2.15 -16.92
N LEU A 14 -4.97 1.46 -17.31
CA LEU A 14 -4.03 0.91 -16.34
C LEU A 14 -3.31 2.01 -15.56
N ILE A 15 -3.20 1.83 -14.26
CA ILE A 15 -2.24 2.46 -13.36
C ILE A 15 -1.33 1.34 -12.85
N LEU A 16 -0.02 1.47 -13.05
CA LEU A 16 0.96 0.46 -12.66
C LEU A 16 1.48 0.73 -11.25
N GLY A 17 1.08 -0.08 -10.28
CA GLY A 17 1.62 -0.04 -8.92
C GLY A 17 2.90 -0.88 -8.80
N LEU A 18 3.96 -0.33 -8.19
CA LEU A 18 5.22 -1.02 -7.92
C LEU A 18 5.61 -0.89 -6.45
N GLY A 19 6.23 -1.95 -5.92
CA GLY A 19 6.76 -1.98 -4.57
C GLY A 19 8.00 -2.89 -4.48
N THR A 20 8.86 -2.63 -3.48
CA THR A 20 10.12 -3.37 -3.29
C THR A 20 9.93 -4.69 -2.56
N SER A 21 8.73 -4.99 -2.07
CA SER A 21 8.49 -6.10 -1.13
C SER A 21 9.28 -5.96 0.18
N SER A 22 9.52 -7.04 0.88
CA SER A 22 10.31 -7.09 2.13
C SER A 22 11.44 -8.12 2.01
N MET A 23 12.48 -7.96 2.83
CA MET A 23 13.63 -8.85 2.82
C MET A 23 13.23 -10.34 2.92
N PRO A 24 12.40 -10.80 3.87
CA PRO A 24 12.04 -12.21 3.96
C PRO A 24 11.33 -12.74 2.70
N ILE A 25 10.48 -11.94 2.09
CA ILE A 25 9.78 -12.39 0.86
C ILE A 25 10.77 -12.49 -0.30
N VAL A 26 11.66 -11.50 -0.46
CA VAL A 26 12.62 -11.50 -1.56
C VAL A 26 13.69 -12.58 -1.38
N GLU A 27 14.21 -12.74 -0.16
CA GLU A 27 15.31 -13.67 0.10
C GLU A 27 14.82 -15.10 0.31
N ASP A 28 13.82 -15.31 1.18
CA ASP A 28 13.38 -16.64 1.56
C ASP A 28 12.42 -17.27 0.53
N PHE A 29 11.54 -16.46 -0.12
CA PHE A 29 10.52 -16.98 -1.04
C PHE A 29 10.96 -16.93 -2.51
N HIS A 30 11.73 -15.90 -2.90
CA HIS A 30 12.17 -15.74 -4.28
C HIS A 30 13.64 -16.11 -4.52
N GLY A 31 14.42 -16.32 -3.45
CA GLY A 31 15.84 -16.68 -3.55
C GLY A 31 16.73 -15.58 -4.14
N ASP A 32 16.26 -14.32 -4.17
CA ASP A 32 17.03 -13.17 -4.65
C ASP A 32 17.54 -12.35 -3.46
N LYS A 33 18.53 -11.50 -3.67
CA LYS A 33 19.11 -10.65 -2.63
C LYS A 33 18.36 -9.33 -2.49
N PHE A 34 17.89 -9.02 -1.28
CA PHE A 34 17.28 -7.74 -0.96
C PHE A 34 18.35 -6.66 -0.78
N SER A 35 18.72 -5.97 -1.84
CA SER A 35 19.76 -4.94 -1.81
C SER A 35 19.37 -3.69 -2.56
N ASN A 36 19.82 -2.52 -2.06
CA ASN A 36 19.64 -1.21 -2.71
C ASN A 36 18.20 -0.93 -3.20
N PRO A 37 17.13 -1.15 -2.37
CA PRO A 37 15.75 -1.10 -2.85
C PRO A 37 15.36 0.24 -3.48
N VAL A 38 15.90 1.36 -3.00
CA VAL A 38 15.62 2.70 -3.55
C VAL A 38 16.23 2.87 -4.93
N GLN A 39 17.52 2.50 -5.11
CA GLN A 39 18.19 2.57 -6.41
C GLN A 39 17.55 1.60 -7.41
N ARG A 40 17.26 0.38 -6.98
CA ARG A 40 16.58 -0.63 -7.79
C ARG A 40 15.22 -0.13 -8.29
N MET A 41 14.43 0.50 -7.42
CA MET A 41 13.13 1.07 -7.80
C MET A 41 13.27 2.22 -8.79
N LYS A 42 14.25 3.10 -8.60
CA LYS A 42 14.55 4.19 -9.54
C LYS A 42 14.82 3.65 -10.94
N GLU A 43 15.71 2.69 -11.05
CA GLU A 43 16.09 2.09 -12.33
C GLU A 43 14.92 1.30 -12.96
N TYR A 44 14.08 0.62 -12.18
CA TYR A 44 12.86 -0.02 -12.69
C TYR A 44 11.92 0.98 -13.36
N VAL A 45 11.65 2.11 -12.70
CA VAL A 45 10.77 3.15 -13.28
C VAL A 45 11.38 3.72 -14.55
N GLU A 46 12.68 4.03 -14.57
CA GLU A 46 13.39 4.54 -15.75
C GLU A 46 13.31 3.54 -16.91
N ILE A 47 13.60 2.27 -16.68
CA ILE A 47 13.55 1.19 -17.68
C ILE A 47 12.13 1.02 -18.22
N ILE A 48 11.11 0.99 -17.36
CA ILE A 48 9.72 0.85 -17.78
C ILE A 48 9.29 2.02 -18.66
N ARG A 49 9.61 3.27 -18.27
CA ARG A 49 9.30 4.46 -19.07
C ARG A 49 10.01 4.44 -20.44
N LEU A 50 11.27 4.04 -20.46
CA LEU A 50 12.03 3.89 -21.72
C LEU A 50 11.40 2.81 -22.61
N ALA A 51 11.08 1.63 -22.05
CA ALA A 51 10.51 0.51 -22.80
C ALA A 51 9.13 0.82 -23.39
N LEU A 52 8.32 1.64 -22.70
CA LEU A 52 7.01 2.07 -23.21
C LEU A 52 7.10 3.13 -24.30
N SER A 53 8.17 3.94 -24.30
CA SER A 53 8.31 5.10 -25.21
C SER A 53 9.21 4.85 -26.43
N LYS A 54 10.06 3.82 -26.41
CA LYS A 54 11.06 3.54 -27.46
C LYS A 54 10.91 2.11 -27.97
N LYS A 55 11.22 1.93 -29.26
CA LYS A 55 11.20 0.58 -29.87
C LYS A 55 12.30 -0.32 -29.35
N GLN A 56 13.52 0.22 -29.15
CA GLN A 56 14.67 -0.50 -28.64
C GLN A 56 15.39 0.35 -27.61
N ILE A 57 15.82 -0.26 -26.51
CA ILE A 57 16.52 0.42 -25.44
C ILE A 57 17.83 -0.26 -25.08
N ASN A 58 18.82 0.56 -24.76
CA ASN A 58 20.01 0.21 -23.99
C ASN A 58 19.96 0.96 -22.68
N TYR A 59 20.28 0.31 -21.59
CA TYR A 59 20.28 0.92 -20.26
C TYR A 59 21.50 0.45 -19.47
N SER A 60 22.23 1.39 -18.89
CA SER A 60 23.40 1.11 -18.06
C SER A 60 23.21 1.80 -16.70
N GLY A 61 22.62 1.08 -15.75
CA GLY A 61 22.42 1.51 -14.38
C GLY A 61 23.44 0.92 -13.42
N LYS A 62 23.26 1.24 -12.14
CA LYS A 62 24.04 0.64 -11.04
C LYS A 62 23.59 -0.78 -10.69
N VAL A 63 22.33 -1.10 -10.96
CA VAL A 63 21.69 -2.39 -10.64
C VAL A 63 21.39 -3.18 -11.90
N PHE A 64 20.89 -2.54 -12.95
CA PHE A 64 20.46 -3.20 -14.18
C PHE A 64 21.30 -2.79 -15.39
N GLN A 65 21.56 -3.77 -16.25
CA GLN A 65 22.19 -3.60 -17.55
C GLN A 65 21.29 -4.23 -18.62
N LEU A 66 20.90 -3.47 -19.62
CA LEU A 66 20.09 -3.95 -20.73
C LEU A 66 20.76 -3.58 -22.04
N ASN A 67 20.83 -4.55 -22.94
CA ASN A 67 21.39 -4.35 -24.28
C ASN A 67 20.35 -4.76 -25.32
N ASN A 68 20.01 -3.84 -26.22
CA ASN A 68 19.12 -4.08 -27.34
C ASN A 68 17.74 -4.65 -26.95
N PHE A 69 17.25 -4.30 -25.75
CA PHE A 69 15.95 -4.77 -25.30
C PHE A 69 14.83 -4.14 -26.13
N THR A 70 13.93 -4.97 -26.62
CA THR A 70 12.75 -4.55 -27.39
C THR A 70 11.49 -5.14 -26.75
N LEU A 71 10.47 -4.29 -26.56
CA LEU A 71 9.18 -4.74 -26.15
C LEU A 71 8.45 -5.40 -27.33
N LEU A 72 8.03 -6.67 -27.19
CA LEU A 72 7.39 -7.43 -28.28
C LEU A 72 5.95 -7.01 -28.56
N ILE A 73 5.37 -6.18 -27.70
CA ILE A 73 4.03 -5.64 -27.82
C ILE A 73 4.13 -4.13 -27.96
N GLU A 74 3.49 -3.55 -28.97
CA GLU A 74 3.41 -2.10 -29.09
C GLU A 74 2.45 -1.53 -28.05
N PRO A 75 2.92 -0.66 -27.13
CA PRO A 75 2.07 -0.07 -26.11
C PRO A 75 1.04 0.86 -26.73
N LYS A 76 -0.21 0.82 -26.25
CA LYS A 76 -1.25 1.78 -26.67
C LYS A 76 -0.91 3.22 -26.27
N ARG A 77 -0.26 3.39 -25.11
CA ARG A 77 0.21 4.67 -24.57
C ARG A 77 1.73 4.65 -24.41
N LYS A 78 2.38 5.76 -24.76
CA LYS A 78 3.82 5.96 -24.52
C LYS A 78 4.16 6.19 -23.05
N SER A 79 3.15 6.46 -22.21
CA SER A 79 3.28 6.64 -20.76
C SER A 79 2.08 6.03 -20.06
N ILE A 80 2.35 5.09 -19.16
CA ILE A 80 1.40 4.51 -18.22
C ILE A 80 1.70 5.13 -16.85
N PRO A 81 0.70 5.65 -16.09
CA PRO A 81 0.94 6.16 -14.76
C PRO A 81 1.59 5.10 -13.86
N ILE A 82 2.66 5.46 -13.16
CA ILE A 82 3.39 4.57 -12.24
C ILE A 82 3.24 5.10 -10.82
N TYR A 83 2.66 4.28 -9.94
CA TYR A 83 2.52 4.58 -8.52
C TYR A 83 3.48 3.71 -7.72
N LEU A 84 4.18 4.29 -6.74
CA LEU A 84 5.15 3.57 -5.91
C LEU A 84 4.68 3.40 -4.48
N ALA A 85 4.79 2.17 -3.99
CA ALA A 85 4.60 1.87 -2.58
C ALA A 85 5.76 2.45 -1.74
N ALA A 86 5.44 3.29 -0.75
CA ALA A 86 6.43 3.99 0.05
C ALA A 86 6.08 4.01 1.53
N ILE A 87 6.99 3.52 2.38
CA ILE A 87 6.85 3.56 3.83
C ILE A 87 7.82 4.57 4.43
N ASN A 88 9.12 4.39 4.22
CA ASN A 88 10.17 5.22 4.79
C ASN A 88 10.44 6.49 3.97
N GLU A 89 11.08 7.48 4.61
CA GLU A 89 11.33 8.79 4.03
C GLU A 89 12.12 8.74 2.70
N LYS A 90 13.11 7.84 2.58
CA LYS A 90 13.91 7.72 1.35
C LYS A 90 13.06 7.30 0.16
N MET A 91 12.17 6.33 0.35
CA MET A 91 11.27 5.86 -0.70
C MET A 91 10.17 6.91 -0.99
N VAL A 92 9.66 7.60 0.04
CA VAL A 92 8.72 8.72 -0.13
C VAL A 92 9.35 9.82 -0.99
N ASN A 93 10.56 10.26 -0.69
CA ASN A 93 11.26 11.29 -1.47
C ASN A 93 11.49 10.84 -2.93
N LEU A 94 11.94 9.60 -3.15
CA LEU A 94 12.10 9.05 -4.50
C LEU A 94 10.75 9.04 -5.25
N THR A 95 9.66 8.62 -4.59
CA THR A 95 8.34 8.56 -5.21
C THR A 95 7.91 9.92 -5.75
N TRP A 96 8.05 10.98 -4.96
CA TRP A 96 7.73 12.33 -5.41
C TRP A 96 8.64 12.85 -6.52
N GLU A 97 9.89 12.36 -6.59
CA GLU A 97 10.82 12.71 -7.66
C GLU A 97 10.40 12.10 -9.00
N ILE A 98 10.11 10.79 -9.04
CA ILE A 98 10.04 10.03 -10.29
C ILE A 98 8.68 9.43 -10.64
N ALA A 99 7.74 9.34 -9.70
CA ALA A 99 6.46 8.67 -9.91
C ALA A 99 5.31 9.65 -10.22
N ASP A 100 4.19 9.08 -10.66
CA ASP A 100 2.94 9.79 -10.92
C ASP A 100 2.00 9.73 -9.70
N GLY A 101 2.23 8.76 -8.79
CA GLY A 101 1.49 8.64 -7.55
C GLY A 101 2.23 7.83 -6.48
N VAL A 102 1.74 7.93 -5.24
CA VAL A 102 2.23 7.17 -4.08
C VAL A 102 1.16 6.20 -3.58
N ILE A 103 1.59 5.03 -3.12
CA ILE A 103 0.73 4.06 -2.43
C ILE A 103 1.22 3.96 -0.98
N PHE A 104 0.43 4.46 -0.05
CA PHE A 104 0.64 4.28 1.38
C PHE A 104 -0.06 3.02 1.89
N TYR A 105 0.49 2.47 2.98
CA TYR A 105 -0.12 1.38 3.73
C TYR A 105 0.29 1.45 5.19
N LEU A 106 -0.63 1.18 6.11
CA LEU A 106 -0.42 1.21 7.56
C LEU A 106 0.28 2.49 8.04
N ARG A 107 -0.12 3.62 7.47
CA ARG A 107 0.39 4.93 7.82
C ARG A 107 -0.64 5.67 8.66
N PRO A 108 -0.30 6.10 9.91
CA PRO A 108 -1.23 6.83 10.78
C PRO A 108 -1.76 8.11 10.12
N LEU A 109 -3.05 8.42 10.30
CA LEU A 109 -3.73 9.56 9.67
C LEU A 109 -2.96 10.87 9.83
N GLU A 110 -2.53 11.21 11.05
CA GLU A 110 -1.83 12.48 11.34
C GLU A 110 -0.46 12.55 10.65
N GLU A 111 0.28 11.44 10.65
CA GLU A 111 1.57 11.35 9.97
C GLU A 111 1.38 11.42 8.45
N MET A 112 0.36 10.76 7.93
CA MET A 112 0.00 10.79 6.52
C MET A 112 -0.33 12.20 6.07
N LYS A 113 -1.20 12.92 6.76
CA LYS A 113 -1.55 14.31 6.50
C LYS A 113 -0.32 15.22 6.49
N LYS A 114 0.57 15.07 7.50
CA LYS A 114 1.82 15.81 7.59
C LYS A 114 2.74 15.55 6.39
N THR A 115 2.92 14.29 6.03
CA THR A 115 3.75 13.90 4.89
C THR A 115 3.17 14.41 3.58
N ILE A 116 1.86 14.25 3.35
CA ILE A 116 1.18 14.72 2.14
C ILE A 116 1.35 16.24 2.01
N THR A 117 1.03 17.00 3.04
CA THR A 117 1.16 18.47 3.03
C THR A 117 2.59 18.90 2.69
N LYS A 118 3.60 18.30 3.35
CA LYS A 118 5.01 18.58 3.09
C LYS A 118 5.43 18.27 1.66
N MET A 119 4.98 17.15 1.12
CA MET A 119 5.46 16.67 -0.18
C MET A 119 4.69 17.30 -1.35
N GLN A 120 3.37 17.51 -1.21
CA GLN A 120 2.55 18.15 -2.23
C GLN A 120 2.91 19.65 -2.43
N SER A 121 3.50 20.29 -1.44
CA SER A 121 4.04 21.66 -1.60
C SER A 121 5.23 21.73 -2.56
N LYS A 122 5.90 20.61 -2.82
CA LYS A 122 7.05 20.52 -3.75
C LYS A 122 6.63 20.13 -5.16
N LYS A 123 5.77 19.13 -5.29
CA LYS A 123 5.27 18.61 -6.55
C LYS A 123 3.95 17.89 -6.30
N ARG A 124 2.92 18.16 -7.09
CA ARG A 124 1.65 17.45 -7.03
C ARG A 124 1.77 16.09 -7.72
N ILE A 125 1.44 15.02 -7.01
CA ILE A 125 1.23 13.67 -7.54
C ILE A 125 -0.03 13.09 -6.92
N ASP A 126 -0.55 11.99 -7.47
CA ASP A 126 -1.69 11.29 -6.88
C ASP A 126 -1.31 10.59 -5.57
N VAL A 127 -2.17 10.71 -4.57
CA VAL A 127 -1.96 10.05 -3.27
C VAL A 127 -2.98 8.96 -3.07
N THR A 128 -2.50 7.74 -2.90
CA THR A 128 -3.34 6.59 -2.57
C THR A 128 -2.94 5.99 -1.23
N CYS A 129 -3.90 5.38 -0.55
CA CYS A 129 -3.63 4.58 0.65
C CYS A 129 -4.46 3.30 0.61
N GLN A 130 -3.80 2.17 0.78
CA GLN A 130 -4.48 0.91 1.06
C GLN A 130 -4.87 0.89 2.53
N ILE A 131 -6.15 0.65 2.82
CA ILE A 131 -6.71 0.76 4.17
C ILE A 131 -7.35 -0.57 4.54
N ILE A 132 -6.95 -1.16 5.67
CA ILE A 132 -7.62 -2.33 6.24
C ILE A 132 -9.08 -1.97 6.46
N THR A 133 -9.99 -2.67 5.77
CA THR A 133 -11.42 -2.35 5.81
C THR A 133 -12.24 -3.59 6.18
N CYS A 134 -13.02 -3.45 7.24
CA CYS A 134 -13.91 -4.48 7.77
C CYS A 134 -15.29 -3.85 7.99
N VAL A 135 -16.30 -4.28 7.23
CA VAL A 135 -17.67 -3.77 7.35
C VAL A 135 -18.60 -4.91 7.75
N SER A 136 -19.42 -4.69 8.78
CA SER A 136 -20.46 -5.61 9.25
C SER A 136 -21.64 -4.80 9.77
N GLU A 137 -22.84 -5.34 9.73
CA GLU A 137 -24.00 -4.74 10.44
C GLU A 137 -23.74 -4.71 11.97
N ASP A 138 -22.96 -5.68 12.47
CA ASP A 138 -22.45 -5.71 13.84
C ASP A 138 -21.04 -5.08 13.88
N SER A 139 -20.95 -3.88 14.47
CA SER A 139 -19.68 -3.15 14.58
C SER A 139 -18.62 -3.89 15.39
N GLU A 140 -18.99 -4.68 16.40
CA GLU A 140 -18.04 -5.43 17.24
C GLU A 140 -17.30 -6.48 16.40
N ASN A 141 -18.01 -7.20 15.53
CA ASN A 141 -17.43 -8.18 14.61
C ASN A 141 -16.45 -7.51 13.61
N ALA A 142 -16.81 -6.35 13.09
CA ALA A 142 -15.95 -5.57 12.19
C ALA A 142 -14.67 -5.12 12.91
N ILE A 143 -14.81 -4.57 14.11
CA ILE A 143 -13.69 -4.12 14.96
C ILE A 143 -12.77 -5.29 15.31
N LEU A 144 -13.31 -6.41 15.73
CA LEU A 144 -12.55 -7.61 16.05
C LEU A 144 -11.75 -8.10 14.84
N ARG A 145 -12.37 -8.14 13.65
CA ARG A 145 -11.70 -8.54 12.42
C ARG A 145 -10.55 -7.59 12.06
N ALA A 146 -10.77 -6.29 12.17
CA ALA A 146 -9.74 -5.28 11.91
C ALA A 146 -8.58 -5.37 12.90
N LYS A 147 -8.86 -5.55 14.21
CA LYS A 147 -7.83 -5.77 15.23
C LYS A 147 -6.96 -6.99 14.91
N LYS A 148 -7.57 -8.13 14.54
CA LYS A 148 -6.84 -9.34 14.15
C LYS A 148 -5.94 -9.09 12.93
N THR A 149 -6.44 -8.41 11.92
CA THR A 149 -5.67 -8.09 10.71
C THR A 149 -4.51 -7.14 11.03
N LEU A 150 -4.74 -6.08 11.80
CA LEU A 150 -3.70 -5.12 12.18
C LEU A 150 -2.62 -5.78 13.05
N ALA A 151 -3.02 -6.56 14.04
CA ALA A 151 -2.09 -7.32 14.90
C ALA A 151 -1.24 -8.31 14.09
N PHE A 152 -1.81 -8.97 13.07
CA PHE A 152 -1.05 -9.81 12.16
C PHE A 152 0.08 -9.03 11.48
N TYR A 153 -0.21 -7.90 10.84
CA TYR A 153 0.83 -7.11 10.16
C TYR A 153 1.89 -6.56 11.09
N ILE A 154 1.53 -6.17 12.32
CA ILE A 154 2.48 -5.73 13.34
C ILE A 154 3.38 -6.89 13.77
N SER A 155 2.85 -8.09 13.86
CA SER A 155 3.59 -9.27 14.30
C SER A 155 4.58 -9.78 13.25
N VAL A 156 4.16 -9.89 11.98
CA VAL A 156 5.00 -10.46 10.92
C VAL A 156 5.78 -9.42 10.12
N GLY A 157 5.29 -8.17 10.05
CA GLY A 157 5.86 -7.11 9.24
C GLY A 157 6.79 -6.19 10.04
N ASN A 158 8.09 -6.51 10.11
CA ASN A 158 9.06 -5.70 10.86
C ASN A 158 9.07 -4.23 10.43
N ILE A 159 9.01 -3.96 9.12
CA ILE A 159 9.02 -2.59 8.59
C ILE A 159 7.81 -1.78 9.04
N TYR A 160 6.61 -2.39 9.11
CA TYR A 160 5.41 -1.73 9.61
C TYR A 160 5.49 -1.48 11.11
N ARG A 161 5.96 -2.48 11.87
CA ARG A 161 6.13 -2.37 13.32
C ARG A 161 7.08 -1.23 13.68
N GLU A 162 8.22 -1.14 13.01
CA GLU A 162 9.19 -0.07 13.22
C GLU A 162 8.64 1.31 12.83
N PHE A 163 7.94 1.38 11.70
CA PHE A 163 7.33 2.63 11.25
C PHE A 163 6.26 3.12 12.22
N LEU A 164 5.35 2.26 12.65
CA LEU A 164 4.30 2.60 13.62
C LEU A 164 4.89 2.96 14.99
N SER A 165 5.93 2.24 15.44
CA SER A 165 6.64 2.55 16.68
C SER A 165 7.20 3.98 16.69
N LYS A 166 7.79 4.43 15.58
CA LYS A 166 8.35 5.78 15.42
C LYS A 166 7.27 6.86 15.26
N ASN A 167 6.04 6.47 14.95
CA ASN A 167 4.93 7.38 14.65
C ASN A 167 3.78 7.27 15.65
N GLY A 168 4.12 7.20 16.94
CA GLY A 168 3.17 7.37 18.04
C GLY A 168 2.55 6.09 18.61
N PHE A 169 3.03 4.90 18.18
CA PHE A 169 2.54 3.60 18.63
C PHE A 169 3.63 2.68 19.18
N GLN A 170 4.64 3.24 19.88
CA GLN A 170 5.79 2.48 20.38
C GLN A 170 5.38 1.41 21.40
N ASN A 171 4.54 1.76 22.35
CA ASN A 171 4.11 0.82 23.39
C ASN A 171 3.20 -0.26 22.82
N GLU A 172 2.23 0.12 21.98
CA GLU A 172 1.28 -0.80 21.35
C GLU A 172 2.02 -1.83 20.50
N THR A 173 2.92 -1.39 19.62
CA THR A 173 3.68 -2.30 18.74
C THR A 173 4.58 -3.24 19.51
N LYS A 174 5.21 -2.76 20.60
CA LYS A 174 6.04 -3.57 21.51
C LYS A 174 5.20 -4.65 22.20
N ASN A 175 4.04 -4.27 22.74
CA ASN A 175 3.16 -5.17 23.47
C ASN A 175 2.54 -6.23 22.56
N ILE A 176 1.99 -5.82 21.39
CA ILE A 176 1.41 -6.74 20.39
C ILE A 176 2.46 -7.76 19.92
N PHE A 177 3.67 -7.31 19.59
CA PHE A 177 4.74 -8.22 19.17
C PHE A 177 5.26 -9.10 20.33
N GLY A 178 5.33 -8.56 21.54
CA GLY A 178 5.70 -9.32 22.74
C GLY A 178 4.71 -10.45 23.03
N GLU A 179 3.42 -10.17 22.92
CA GLU A 179 2.36 -11.17 23.09
C GLU A 179 2.38 -12.21 21.97
N PHE A 180 2.58 -11.77 20.71
CA PHE A 180 2.75 -12.69 19.59
C PHE A 180 3.88 -13.71 19.82
N LYS A 181 5.02 -13.28 20.38
CA LYS A 181 6.13 -14.18 20.71
C LYS A 181 5.78 -15.22 21.77
N LYS A 182 4.86 -14.91 22.69
CA LYS A 182 4.45 -15.80 23.79
C LYS A 182 3.36 -16.78 23.36
N SER A 183 2.34 -16.28 22.67
CA SER A 183 1.09 -17.01 22.42
C SER A 183 0.69 -17.13 20.93
N GLY A 184 1.53 -16.62 20.01
CA GLY A 184 1.18 -16.54 18.59
C GLY A 184 0.07 -15.50 18.36
N PHE A 185 -0.86 -15.84 17.48
CA PHE A 185 -1.98 -14.95 17.11
C PHE A 185 -3.23 -15.07 18.02
N LYS A 186 -3.14 -15.79 19.14
CA LYS A 186 -4.30 -16.11 19.98
C LYS A 186 -4.93 -14.86 20.61
N SER A 187 -4.09 -14.01 21.25
CA SER A 187 -4.54 -12.87 22.07
C SER A 187 -3.89 -11.54 21.72
N ASN A 188 -2.89 -11.52 20.82
CA ASN A 188 -2.16 -10.30 20.49
C ASN A 188 -3.04 -9.18 19.90
N HIS A 189 -4.18 -9.51 19.30
CA HIS A 189 -5.13 -8.55 18.75
C HIS A 189 -5.89 -7.77 19.83
N GLU A 190 -6.03 -8.29 21.03
CA GLU A 190 -6.66 -7.60 22.16
C GLU A 190 -5.88 -6.35 22.59
N LEU A 191 -4.57 -6.33 22.30
CA LEU A 191 -3.67 -5.22 22.61
C LEU A 191 -3.70 -4.09 21.56
N VAL A 192 -4.49 -4.24 20.49
CA VAL A 192 -4.74 -3.16 19.53
C VAL A 192 -5.68 -2.15 20.15
N THR A 193 -5.16 -0.95 20.41
CA THR A 193 -5.93 0.13 21.03
C THR A 193 -6.93 0.74 20.03
N GLU A 194 -7.99 1.34 20.56
CA GLU A 194 -8.98 2.08 19.77
C GLU A 194 -8.30 3.23 18.98
N LYS A 195 -7.37 3.95 19.60
CA LYS A 195 -6.56 4.99 18.94
C LYS A 195 -5.83 4.45 17.71
N MET A 196 -5.20 3.28 17.85
CA MET A 196 -4.48 2.64 16.73
C MET A 196 -5.44 2.22 15.63
N LEU A 197 -6.56 1.60 15.99
CA LEU A 197 -7.59 1.17 15.05
C LEU A 197 -8.15 2.35 14.24
N ASN A 198 -8.58 3.42 14.92
CA ASN A 198 -9.15 4.61 14.30
C ASN A 198 -8.16 5.38 13.41
N SER A 199 -6.87 5.22 13.66
CA SER A 199 -5.82 5.87 12.88
C SER A 199 -5.38 5.09 11.63
N LEU A 200 -5.68 3.79 11.56
CA LEU A 200 -5.10 2.88 10.56
C LEU A 200 -6.13 2.06 9.77
N CYS A 201 -7.36 1.95 10.26
CA CYS A 201 -8.36 1.05 9.72
C CYS A 201 -9.71 1.75 9.49
N ILE A 202 -10.52 1.13 8.66
CA ILE A 202 -11.95 1.37 8.56
C ILE A 202 -12.64 0.12 9.11
N ALA A 203 -13.35 0.25 10.24
CA ALA A 203 -14.00 -0.89 10.88
C ALA A 203 -15.28 -0.45 11.61
N GLY A 204 -16.41 -1.09 11.32
CA GLY A 204 -17.69 -0.80 11.92
C GLY A 204 -18.86 -1.13 11.02
N ASN A 205 -20.04 -0.62 11.39
CA ASN A 205 -21.21 -0.70 10.53
C ASN A 205 -21.10 0.21 9.29
N PRO A 206 -21.99 0.10 8.29
CA PRO A 206 -21.91 0.90 7.07
C PRO A 206 -21.76 2.41 7.29
N ASN A 207 -22.49 2.98 8.24
CA ASN A 207 -22.45 4.42 8.53
C ASN A 207 -21.11 4.84 9.16
N GLU A 208 -20.65 4.11 10.15
CA GLU A 208 -19.34 4.34 10.78
C GLU A 208 -18.22 4.21 9.76
N SER A 209 -18.29 3.21 8.89
CA SER A 209 -17.30 2.96 7.84
C SER A 209 -17.23 4.10 6.81
N LYS A 210 -18.37 4.67 6.42
CA LYS A 210 -18.42 5.87 5.56
C LYS A 210 -17.76 7.07 6.24
N GLN A 211 -18.05 7.31 7.51
CA GLN A 211 -17.45 8.41 8.28
C GLN A 211 -15.94 8.24 8.44
N GLN A 212 -15.45 7.02 8.68
CA GLN A 212 -14.03 6.74 8.77
C GLN A 212 -13.33 6.90 7.42
N LEU A 213 -13.93 6.46 6.32
CA LEU A 213 -13.40 6.71 4.98
C LEU A 213 -13.26 8.21 4.69
N GLN A 214 -14.23 9.02 5.14
CA GLN A 214 -14.14 10.48 4.96
C GLN A 214 -12.95 11.07 5.71
N LYS A 215 -12.65 10.62 6.94
CA LYS A 215 -11.44 11.06 7.67
C LYS A 215 -10.15 10.74 6.91
N PHE A 216 -10.08 9.58 6.25
CA PHE A 216 -8.95 9.26 5.37
C PHE A 216 -8.88 10.20 4.17
N ARG A 217 -9.99 10.52 3.52
CA ARG A 217 -10.04 11.49 2.42
C ARG A 217 -9.59 12.89 2.87
N ASP A 218 -10.04 13.34 4.04
CA ASP A 218 -9.69 14.64 4.63
C ASP A 218 -8.21 14.74 5.00
N SER A 219 -7.48 13.62 5.07
CA SER A 219 -6.03 13.62 5.23
C SER A 219 -5.26 13.93 3.95
N GLY A 220 -5.96 14.07 2.80
CA GLY A 220 -5.38 14.41 1.51
C GLY A 220 -5.20 13.22 0.55
N ILE A 221 -5.89 12.11 0.79
CA ILE A 221 -5.89 10.95 -0.12
C ILE A 221 -6.82 11.24 -1.32
N ASP A 222 -6.28 11.12 -2.52
CA ASP A 222 -7.05 11.24 -3.77
C ASP A 222 -7.83 9.95 -4.07
N LEU A 223 -7.19 8.79 -3.88
CA LEU A 223 -7.75 7.48 -4.20
C LEU A 223 -7.55 6.48 -3.05
N PRO A 224 -8.55 6.25 -2.20
CA PRO A 224 -8.48 5.19 -1.20
C PRO A 224 -8.57 3.81 -1.84
N ILE A 225 -7.71 2.89 -1.43
CA ILE A 225 -7.71 1.49 -1.84
C ILE A 225 -8.28 0.67 -0.68
N ILE A 226 -9.47 0.12 -0.88
CA ILE A 226 -10.15 -0.68 0.12
C ILE A 226 -9.52 -2.07 0.20
N GLN A 227 -8.81 -2.37 1.27
CA GLN A 227 -8.37 -3.73 1.55
C GLN A 227 -9.52 -4.51 2.17
N PHE A 228 -10.19 -5.29 1.36
CA PHE A 228 -11.32 -6.12 1.78
C PHE A 228 -10.88 -7.23 2.75
N ASN A 229 -11.46 -7.22 3.94
CA ASN A 229 -11.27 -8.25 4.96
C ASN A 229 -12.64 -8.83 5.33
N PRO A 230 -13.03 -9.98 4.75
CA PRO A 230 -14.33 -10.56 4.98
C PRO A 230 -14.54 -10.99 6.44
N ILE A 231 -15.80 -10.93 6.86
CA ILE A 231 -16.30 -11.43 8.14
C ILE A 231 -17.26 -12.56 7.79
N GLU A 232 -17.03 -13.75 8.33
CA GLU A 232 -17.85 -14.95 8.05
C GLU A 232 -17.98 -15.25 6.56
N ASN A 233 -19.15 -15.03 5.95
CA ASN A 233 -19.40 -15.32 4.53
C ASN A 233 -18.80 -14.26 3.62
N THR A 234 -17.85 -14.67 2.78
CA THR A 234 -17.12 -13.77 1.88
C THR A 234 -18.04 -13.04 0.88
N LYS A 235 -19.07 -13.73 0.34
CA LYS A 235 -19.98 -13.11 -0.65
C LYS A 235 -20.86 -12.05 -0.01
N GLU A 236 -21.41 -12.34 1.16
CA GLU A 236 -22.25 -11.40 1.92
C GLU A 236 -21.43 -10.18 2.37
N SER A 237 -20.23 -10.42 2.95
CA SER A 237 -19.31 -9.35 3.33
C SER A 237 -18.92 -8.46 2.13
N PHE A 238 -18.70 -9.04 0.94
CA PHE A 238 -18.38 -8.28 -0.26
C PHE A 238 -19.61 -7.49 -0.77
N SER A 239 -20.80 -8.08 -0.72
CA SER A 239 -22.05 -7.39 -1.08
C SER A 239 -22.29 -6.19 -0.17
N LEU A 240 -22.16 -6.36 1.16
CA LEU A 240 -22.29 -5.28 2.13
C LEU A 240 -21.26 -4.17 1.90
N LEU A 241 -20.00 -4.53 1.64
CA LEU A 241 -18.94 -3.57 1.34
C LEU A 241 -19.28 -2.75 0.08
N LYS A 242 -19.75 -3.40 -0.99
CA LYS A 242 -20.20 -2.70 -2.22
C LYS A 242 -21.34 -1.74 -1.92
N LYS A 243 -22.40 -2.20 -1.23
CA LYS A 243 -23.52 -1.37 -0.82
C LYS A 243 -23.07 -0.18 0.02
N THR A 244 -22.08 -0.38 0.90
CA THR A 244 -21.55 0.68 1.76
C THR A 244 -20.86 1.79 0.98
N PHE A 245 -20.02 1.47 0.01
CA PHE A 245 -19.13 2.45 -0.60
C PHE A 245 -19.43 2.81 -2.06
N LEU A 246 -20.21 2.01 -2.78
CA LEU A 246 -20.47 2.19 -4.22
C LEU A 246 -21.94 2.44 -4.57
N GLU A 247 -22.86 2.10 -3.66
CA GLU A 247 -24.30 2.33 -3.86
C GLU A 247 -24.75 3.51 -3.01
N ASN A 248 -25.37 4.51 -3.64
CA ASN A 248 -25.97 5.68 -2.99
C ASN A 248 -27.35 5.34 -2.41
#